data_89148e6d276b759dc06cf6380f80ed48
#
_entry.id   89148e6d276b759dc06cf6380f80ed48
#
_cell.length_a   1.000
_cell.length_b   1.000
_cell.length_c   1.000
_cell.angle_alpha   90.00
_cell.angle_beta   90.00
_cell.angle_gamma   90.00
#
_symmetry.space_group_name_H-M   'P 1'
#
loop_
_entity.id
_entity.type
_entity.pdbx_description
1 polymer ?
#
loop_
_entity_poly.entity_id
_entity_poly.type
_entity_poly.pdbx_seq_one_letter_code
_entity_poly.pdbx_strand_id
1 'polypeptide(L)'
;KHTTLKLILELKHHSTPEREDLAAEKIVKMVERMKLQNRVEYITFSANALRTLLKNAPKGTPVYYLNGEMTPSQLKELGCAGLDYHYDVLRKHPEWIDECHRLGMKVNVWTVRNTDVMREFDGRADFLTTDLPAEALKVVNK
;
A
#
# COMPACT_ATOMS: atom_id res chain seq x y z
N LYS A 1 -4.81 -22.25 10.04
CA LYS A 1 -6.16 -21.84 10.45
C LYS A 1 -6.66 -20.80 9.48
N HIS A 2 -7.87 -21.03 9.00
CA HIS A 2 -8.35 -20.43 7.77
C HIS A 2 -8.94 -19.04 8.04
N THR A 3 -8.24 -18.00 7.59
CA THR A 3 -8.78 -16.66 7.48
C THR A 3 -8.75 -16.24 6.01
N THR A 4 -9.73 -15.47 5.58
CA THR A 4 -9.80 -14.85 4.25
C THR A 4 -9.10 -13.49 4.23
N LEU A 5 -8.58 -13.02 5.37
CA LEU A 5 -7.90 -11.74 5.49
C LEU A 5 -6.65 -11.71 4.62
N LYS A 6 -6.43 -10.60 3.96
CA LYS A 6 -5.18 -10.28 3.28
C LYS A 6 -4.09 -9.91 4.29
N LEU A 7 -2.85 -10.15 3.90
CA LEU A 7 -1.67 -9.78 4.67
C LEU A 7 -0.99 -8.63 3.93
N ILE A 8 -0.85 -7.50 4.61
CA ILE A 8 -0.10 -6.35 4.09
C ILE A 8 1.29 -6.41 4.72
N LEU A 9 2.31 -6.67 3.89
CA LEU A 9 3.68 -6.83 4.32
C LEU A 9 4.49 -5.58 3.98
N GLU A 10 4.94 -4.87 5.01
CA GLU A 10 5.82 -3.72 4.83
C GLU A 10 7.27 -4.16 4.79
N LEU A 11 7.94 -3.88 3.67
CA LEU A 11 9.38 -3.97 3.59
C LEU A 11 9.99 -2.64 4.05
N LYS A 12 10.57 -2.68 5.24
CA LYS A 12 11.25 -1.53 5.86
C LYS A 12 12.52 -1.16 5.11
N HIS A 13 12.89 0.12 5.19
CA HIS A 13 14.17 0.58 4.68
C HIS A 13 15.34 -0.11 5.40
N HIS A 14 16.37 -0.48 4.64
CA HIS A 14 17.60 -1.10 5.15
C HIS A 14 18.79 -0.15 4.94
N SER A 15 19.90 -0.46 5.62
CA SER A 15 21.09 0.39 5.64
C SER A 15 21.80 0.52 4.29
N THR A 16 21.60 -0.41 3.37
CA THR A 16 22.11 -0.36 1.99
C THR A 16 21.12 -0.92 1.00
N PRO A 17 21.17 -0.47 -0.29
CA PRO A 17 20.33 -1.01 -1.35
C PRO A 17 20.47 -2.53 -1.52
N GLU A 18 21.66 -3.08 -1.40
CA GLU A 18 21.91 -4.52 -1.54
C GLU A 18 21.21 -5.34 -0.46
N ARG A 19 21.15 -4.80 0.77
CA ARG A 19 20.40 -5.44 1.89
C ARG A 19 18.91 -5.36 1.67
N GLU A 20 18.42 -4.24 1.12
CA GLU A 20 17.01 -4.11 0.73
C GLU A 20 16.62 -5.11 -0.35
N ASP A 21 17.43 -5.21 -1.41
CA ASP A 21 17.21 -6.14 -2.50
C ASP A 21 17.17 -7.59 -2.01
N LEU A 22 18.13 -7.95 -1.16
CA LEU A 22 18.17 -9.28 -0.54
C LEU A 22 16.95 -9.53 0.35
N ALA A 23 16.49 -8.52 1.10
CA ALA A 23 15.29 -8.64 1.93
C ALA A 23 14.03 -8.79 1.09
N ALA A 24 13.89 -8.00 0.01
CA ALA A 24 12.79 -8.12 -0.95
C ALA A 24 12.73 -9.51 -1.59
N GLU A 25 13.85 -10.04 -2.06
CA GLU A 25 13.92 -11.39 -2.62
C GLU A 25 13.53 -12.46 -1.60
N LYS A 26 14.05 -12.35 -0.37
CA LYS A 26 13.77 -13.33 0.69
C LYS A 26 12.30 -13.33 1.10
N ILE A 27 11.68 -12.17 1.23
CA ILE A 27 10.26 -12.09 1.63
C ILE A 27 9.36 -12.67 0.53
N VAL A 28 9.63 -12.37 -0.75
CA VAL A 28 8.88 -12.93 -1.88
C VAL A 28 9.01 -14.47 -1.89
N LYS A 29 10.22 -15.00 -1.83
CA LYS A 29 10.46 -16.46 -1.77
C LYS A 29 9.80 -17.13 -0.56
N MET A 30 9.77 -16.45 0.60
CA MET A 30 9.09 -16.96 1.80
C MET A 30 7.57 -17.04 1.58
N VAL A 31 6.97 -16.00 1.03
CA VAL A 31 5.52 -15.95 0.73
C VAL A 31 5.13 -17.05 -0.25
N GLU A 32 5.93 -17.27 -1.30
CA GLU A 32 5.71 -18.35 -2.27
C GLU A 32 5.82 -19.75 -1.62
N ARG A 33 6.88 -19.98 -0.83
CA ARG A 33 7.08 -21.24 -0.09
C ARG A 33 5.91 -21.54 0.85
N MET A 34 5.32 -20.50 1.45
CA MET A 34 4.16 -20.63 2.33
C MET A 34 2.84 -20.72 1.57
N LYS A 35 2.85 -20.61 0.23
CA LYS A 35 1.66 -20.59 -0.65
C LYS A 35 0.67 -19.47 -0.30
N LEU A 36 1.21 -18.29 0.06
CA LEU A 36 0.41 -17.13 0.47
C LEU A 36 0.36 -16.02 -0.59
N GLN A 37 0.94 -16.22 -1.78
CA GLN A 37 1.07 -15.20 -2.83
C GLN A 37 -0.26 -14.55 -3.25
N ASN A 38 -1.36 -15.30 -3.16
CA ASN A 38 -2.71 -14.79 -3.49
C ASN A 38 -3.36 -13.99 -2.35
N ARG A 39 -2.69 -13.87 -1.21
CA ARG A 39 -3.20 -13.22 0.00
C ARG A 39 -2.31 -12.11 0.52
N VAL A 40 -1.18 -11.87 -0.14
CA VAL A 40 -0.19 -10.88 0.27
C VAL A 40 -0.22 -9.69 -0.67
N GLU A 41 -0.14 -8.51 -0.09
CA GLU A 41 0.17 -7.26 -0.76
C GLU A 41 1.40 -6.66 -0.08
N TYR A 42 2.24 -5.95 -0.83
CA TYR A 42 3.45 -5.35 -0.30
C TYR A 42 3.34 -3.84 -0.26
N ILE A 43 3.92 -3.25 0.79
CA ILE A 43 4.05 -1.80 0.95
C ILE A 43 5.50 -1.44 1.32
N THR A 44 5.99 -0.28 0.90
CA THR A 44 7.33 0.20 1.24
C THR A 44 7.48 1.71 1.08
N PHE A 45 8.33 2.30 1.92
CA PHE A 45 8.80 3.70 1.80
C PHE A 45 9.98 3.86 0.85
N SER A 46 10.67 2.78 0.50
CA SER A 46 11.87 2.82 -0.32
C SER A 46 11.55 2.64 -1.81
N ALA A 47 11.97 3.59 -2.63
CA ALA A 47 11.85 3.48 -4.09
C ALA A 47 12.70 2.33 -4.66
N ASN A 48 13.84 1.98 -4.02
CA ASN A 48 14.64 0.83 -4.40
C ASN A 48 13.90 -0.48 -4.08
N ALA A 49 13.41 -0.63 -2.85
CA ALA A 49 12.62 -1.79 -2.44
C ALA A 49 11.36 -1.97 -3.29
N LEU A 50 10.70 -0.86 -3.66
CA LEU A 50 9.55 -0.87 -4.56
C LEU A 50 9.87 -1.55 -5.89
N ARG A 51 10.94 -1.11 -6.56
CA ARG A 51 11.38 -1.68 -7.85
C ARG A 51 11.76 -3.16 -7.72
N THR A 52 12.44 -3.51 -6.65
CA THR A 52 12.87 -4.91 -6.42
C THR A 52 11.68 -5.81 -6.10
N LEU A 53 10.71 -5.35 -5.32
CA LEU A 53 9.45 -6.08 -5.09
C LEU A 53 8.67 -6.29 -6.40
N LEU A 54 8.49 -5.23 -7.19
CA LEU A 54 7.79 -5.31 -8.49
C LEU A 54 8.47 -6.25 -9.49
N LYS A 55 9.82 -6.33 -9.43
CA LYS A 55 10.61 -7.23 -10.27
C LYS A 55 10.50 -8.70 -9.84
N ASN A 56 10.49 -8.96 -8.53
CA ASN A 56 10.62 -10.32 -8.00
C ASN A 56 9.30 -10.98 -7.62
N ALA A 57 8.27 -10.20 -7.25
CA ALA A 57 6.96 -10.75 -6.91
C ALA A 57 6.26 -11.31 -8.17
N PRO A 58 5.42 -12.35 -8.02
CA PRO A 58 4.61 -12.85 -9.11
C PRO A 58 3.81 -11.73 -9.80
N LYS A 59 3.69 -11.82 -11.13
CA LYS A 59 2.95 -10.83 -11.91
C LYS A 59 1.52 -10.65 -11.37
N GLY A 60 1.14 -9.41 -11.15
CA GLY A 60 -0.17 -9.05 -10.60
C GLY A 60 -0.22 -8.99 -9.07
N THR A 61 0.90 -9.28 -8.37
CA THR A 61 0.98 -9.04 -6.93
C THR A 61 0.87 -7.54 -6.64
N PRO A 62 -0.07 -7.10 -5.78
CA PRO A 62 -0.20 -5.69 -5.47
C PRO A 62 0.99 -5.18 -4.66
N VAL A 63 1.61 -4.10 -5.14
CA VAL A 63 2.66 -3.36 -4.44
C VAL A 63 2.28 -1.90 -4.42
N TYR A 64 2.37 -1.27 -3.24
CA TYR A 64 2.03 0.14 -3.02
C TYR A 64 3.22 0.91 -2.48
N TYR A 65 3.29 2.19 -2.82
CA TYR A 65 4.32 3.10 -2.34
C TYR A 65 3.81 3.99 -1.22
N LEU A 66 4.66 4.24 -0.21
CA LEU A 66 4.26 4.90 1.04
C LEU A 66 4.76 6.35 1.16
N ASN A 67 5.85 6.74 0.48
CA ASN A 67 6.62 7.92 0.85
C ASN A 67 6.00 9.26 0.41
N GLY A 68 5.06 9.27 -0.55
CA GLY A 68 4.23 10.44 -0.84
C GLY A 68 4.75 11.41 -1.90
N GLU A 69 5.97 11.22 -2.44
CA GLU A 69 6.55 12.14 -3.43
C GLU A 69 6.27 11.76 -4.89
N MET A 70 5.85 10.51 -5.15
CA MET A 70 5.55 10.06 -6.50
C MET A 70 4.09 10.36 -6.88
N THR A 71 3.90 10.91 -8.07
CA THR A 71 2.56 11.12 -8.62
C THR A 71 1.88 9.80 -9.01
N PRO A 72 0.54 9.76 -9.12
CA PRO A 72 -0.17 8.57 -9.61
C PRO A 72 0.34 8.07 -10.97
N SER A 73 0.64 8.98 -11.91
CA SER A 73 1.19 8.60 -13.22
C SER A 73 2.54 7.89 -13.09
N GLN A 74 3.46 8.39 -12.24
CA GLN A 74 4.76 7.75 -11.98
C GLN A 74 4.59 6.36 -11.37
N LEU A 75 3.68 6.21 -10.40
CA LEU A 75 3.38 4.91 -9.80
C LEU A 75 2.80 3.92 -10.81
N LYS A 76 1.94 4.40 -11.70
CA LYS A 76 1.38 3.57 -12.79
C LYS A 76 2.44 3.08 -13.74
N GLU A 77 3.37 3.95 -14.16
CA GLU A 77 4.50 3.61 -15.03
C GLU A 77 5.41 2.55 -14.39
N LEU A 78 5.62 2.61 -13.07
CA LEU A 78 6.38 1.62 -12.34
C LEU A 78 5.65 0.27 -12.21
N GLY A 79 4.34 0.22 -12.41
CA GLY A 79 3.52 -0.98 -12.27
C GLY A 79 2.95 -1.19 -10.86
N CYS A 80 2.89 -0.13 -10.04
CA CYS A 80 2.27 -0.18 -8.73
C CYS A 80 0.76 -0.44 -8.83
N ALA A 81 0.21 -1.10 -7.83
CA ALA A 81 -1.24 -1.30 -7.68
C ALA A 81 -1.96 -0.04 -7.21
N GLY A 82 -1.23 0.90 -6.64
CA GLY A 82 -1.76 2.16 -6.17
C GLY A 82 -0.78 2.93 -5.28
N LEU A 83 -1.29 3.97 -4.66
CA LEU A 83 -0.61 4.71 -3.61
C LEU A 83 -1.14 4.33 -2.23
N ASP A 84 -0.26 4.43 -1.24
CA ASP A 84 -0.57 4.24 0.17
C ASP A 84 0.07 5.39 0.94
N TYR A 85 -0.63 6.54 1.00
CA TYR A 85 -0.03 7.79 1.44
C TYR A 85 -0.62 8.32 2.75
N HIS A 86 0.20 9.08 3.47
CA HIS A 86 -0.27 9.83 4.62
C HIS A 86 -1.38 10.82 4.19
N TYR A 87 -2.44 10.95 4.98
CA TYR A 87 -3.60 11.79 4.65
C TYR A 87 -3.26 13.25 4.36
N ASP A 88 -2.18 13.80 4.96
CA ASP A 88 -1.76 15.18 4.67
C ASP A 88 -1.17 15.35 3.27
N VAL A 89 -0.61 14.28 2.67
CA VAL A 89 -0.19 14.28 1.27
C VAL A 89 -1.41 14.41 0.38
N LEU A 90 -2.46 13.61 0.66
CA LEU A 90 -3.70 13.64 -0.13
C LEU A 90 -4.54 14.91 0.09
N ARG A 91 -4.38 15.59 1.23
CA ARG A 91 -4.95 16.92 1.43
C ARG A 91 -4.25 17.99 0.59
N LYS A 92 -2.94 17.86 0.38
CA LYS A 92 -2.17 18.75 -0.51
C LYS A 92 -2.42 18.45 -1.99
N HIS A 93 -2.76 17.22 -2.32
CA HIS A 93 -2.99 16.72 -3.67
C HIS A 93 -4.32 15.96 -3.75
N PRO A 94 -5.46 16.65 -3.52
CA PRO A 94 -6.77 15.99 -3.46
C PRO A 94 -7.16 15.33 -4.79
N GLU A 95 -6.62 15.80 -5.91
CA GLU A 95 -6.81 15.27 -7.26
C GLU A 95 -6.18 13.89 -7.47
N TRP A 96 -5.20 13.49 -6.65
CA TRP A 96 -4.50 12.21 -6.81
C TRP A 96 -5.38 10.99 -6.54
N ILE A 97 -6.42 11.13 -5.73
CA ILE A 97 -7.39 10.06 -5.48
C ILE A 97 -8.11 9.72 -6.79
N ASP A 98 -8.70 10.74 -7.44
CA ASP A 98 -9.43 10.56 -8.70
C ASP A 98 -8.50 10.14 -9.84
N GLU A 99 -7.26 10.65 -9.85
CA GLU A 99 -6.26 10.24 -10.84
C GLU A 99 -5.89 8.76 -10.69
N CYS A 100 -5.66 8.27 -9.47
CA CYS A 100 -5.45 6.85 -9.21
C CYS A 100 -6.60 6.00 -9.75
N HIS A 101 -7.82 6.37 -9.42
CA HIS A 101 -9.01 5.63 -9.86
C HIS A 101 -9.14 5.62 -11.39
N ARG A 102 -8.92 6.76 -12.06
CA ARG A 102 -8.90 6.82 -13.55
C ARG A 102 -7.82 5.94 -14.18
N LEU A 103 -6.68 5.78 -13.50
CA LEU A 103 -5.58 4.90 -13.93
C LEU A 103 -5.81 3.42 -13.54
N GLY A 104 -6.94 3.09 -12.92
CA GLY A 104 -7.25 1.73 -12.46
C GLY A 104 -6.41 1.29 -11.27
N MET A 105 -5.92 2.24 -10.48
CA MET A 105 -5.16 2.02 -9.25
C MET A 105 -6.01 2.28 -8.01
N LYS A 106 -5.54 1.81 -6.88
CA LYS A 106 -6.20 1.97 -5.58
C LYS A 106 -5.50 2.99 -4.69
N VAL A 107 -6.25 3.51 -3.73
CA VAL A 107 -5.77 4.48 -2.75
C VAL A 107 -5.95 3.92 -1.34
N ASN A 108 -4.87 3.84 -0.58
CA ASN A 108 -4.90 3.66 0.87
C ASN A 108 -4.43 4.93 1.58
N VAL A 109 -4.99 5.18 2.75
CA VAL A 109 -4.68 6.36 3.59
C VAL A 109 -4.24 5.89 4.97
N TRP A 110 -3.14 6.42 5.48
CA TRP A 110 -2.57 6.07 6.79
C TRP A 110 -2.08 7.29 7.58
N THR A 111 -1.78 7.18 8.86
CA THR A 111 -2.46 6.30 9.83
C THR A 111 -3.59 7.11 10.45
N VAL A 112 -4.81 6.71 10.19
CA VAL A 112 -6.00 7.49 10.56
C VAL A 112 -6.47 7.07 11.95
N ARG A 113 -6.37 8.00 12.93
CA ARG A 113 -6.77 7.80 14.33
C ARG A 113 -7.93 8.69 14.78
N ASN A 114 -8.40 9.55 13.90
CA ASN A 114 -9.45 10.52 14.18
C ASN A 114 -10.67 10.21 13.32
N THR A 115 -11.85 10.20 13.94
CA THR A 115 -13.12 9.88 13.26
C THR A 115 -13.50 10.90 12.19
N ASP A 116 -13.09 12.17 12.32
CA ASP A 116 -13.35 13.18 11.30
C ASP A 116 -12.50 12.93 10.06
N VAL A 117 -11.22 12.54 10.23
CA VAL A 117 -10.37 12.11 9.12
C VAL A 117 -10.88 10.81 8.50
N MET A 118 -11.41 9.86 9.29
CA MET A 118 -12.06 8.66 8.75
C MET A 118 -13.23 9.05 7.83
N ARG A 119 -14.10 9.97 8.27
CA ARG A 119 -15.23 10.46 7.46
C ARG A 119 -14.76 11.23 6.20
N GLU A 120 -13.69 11.99 6.31
CA GLU A 120 -13.12 12.75 5.18
C GLU A 120 -12.74 11.85 4.00
N PHE A 121 -12.23 10.65 4.29
CA PHE A 121 -11.76 9.71 3.28
C PHE A 121 -12.73 8.54 3.03
N ASP A 122 -13.82 8.43 3.80
CA ASP A 122 -14.86 7.44 3.56
C ASP A 122 -15.53 7.66 2.19
N GLY A 123 -15.66 6.59 1.43
CA GLY A 123 -16.19 6.63 0.05
C GLY A 123 -15.24 7.25 -0.99
N ARG A 124 -14.06 7.75 -0.57
CA ARG A 124 -13.04 8.32 -1.47
C ARG A 124 -11.83 7.42 -1.60
N ALA A 125 -11.28 6.96 -0.46
CA ALA A 125 -10.18 6.00 -0.45
C ALA A 125 -10.73 4.57 -0.50
N ASP A 126 -9.97 3.66 -1.12
CA ASP A 126 -10.32 2.23 -1.16
C ASP A 126 -10.05 1.54 0.19
N PHE A 127 -9.05 2.04 0.93
CA PHE A 127 -8.64 1.49 2.22
C PHE A 127 -8.26 2.60 3.20
N LEU A 128 -8.51 2.33 4.48
CA LEU A 128 -8.04 3.13 5.61
C LEU A 128 -7.15 2.28 6.51
N THR A 129 -5.91 2.72 6.75
CA THR A 129 -5.04 2.11 7.74
C THR A 129 -5.22 2.81 9.08
N THR A 130 -5.60 2.04 10.08
CA THR A 130 -5.85 2.53 11.45
C THR A 130 -5.45 1.49 12.49
N ASP A 131 -5.04 1.94 13.65
CA ASP A 131 -4.87 1.14 14.87
C ASP A 131 -6.15 1.13 15.74
N LEU A 132 -7.24 1.77 15.26
CA LEU A 132 -8.55 1.83 15.90
C LEU A 132 -9.65 1.18 15.01
N PRO A 133 -9.54 -0.11 14.64
CA PRO A 133 -10.44 -0.71 13.65
C PRO A 133 -11.90 -0.76 14.10
N ALA A 134 -12.15 -0.91 15.40
CA ALA A 134 -13.51 -0.90 15.93
C ALA A 134 -14.20 0.46 15.79
N GLU A 135 -13.44 1.56 15.93
CA GLU A 135 -13.96 2.91 15.71
C GLU A 135 -14.16 3.19 14.22
N ALA A 136 -13.23 2.77 13.38
CA ALA A 136 -13.35 2.90 11.94
C ALA A 136 -14.62 2.21 11.41
N LEU A 137 -14.90 0.99 11.83
CA LEU A 137 -16.10 0.25 11.44
C LEU A 137 -17.42 0.94 11.82
N LYS A 138 -17.43 1.74 12.90
CA LYS A 138 -18.62 2.55 13.26
C LYS A 138 -18.83 3.74 12.33
N VAL A 139 -17.77 4.20 11.66
CA VAL A 139 -17.80 5.38 10.77
C VAL A 139 -18.10 4.96 9.33
N VAL A 140 -17.35 3.98 8.79
CA VAL A 140 -17.37 3.64 7.35
C VAL A 140 -18.52 2.70 6.92
N ASN A 141 -19.32 2.18 7.84
CA ASN A 141 -20.45 1.31 7.53
C ASN A 141 -21.81 2.00 7.72
N LYS A 142 -21.82 3.32 7.69
CA LYS A 142 -23.04 4.13 7.71
C LYS A 142 -23.25 4.73 6.34
#